data_f06c9c46c6916d98366354e0e6b7128e
#
_entry.id   f06c9c46c6916d98366354e0e6b7128e
#
_cell.length_a   1.000
_cell.length_b   1.000
_cell.length_c   1.000
_cell.angle_alpha   90.00
_cell.angle_beta   90.00
_cell.angle_gamma   90.00
#
_symmetry.space_group_name_H-M   'P 1'
#
loop_
_entity.id
_entity.type
_entity.pdbx_description
1 polymer ?
#
loop_
_entity_poly.entity_id
_entity_poly.type
_entity_poly.pdbx_seq_one_letter_code
_entity_poly.pdbx_strand_id
1 'polypeptide(L)'
;MAIYSYTPLTTTGPYGTTYTLRRNEDIKIVELGKAKTKVYVSIQGTDIPEQPEQIDFKKDTLPATLLAEIKQKRLAELTELAHDFDDRVLNTNMYIVSSLGFKVNADLRSQNNLRGLIEIIGDNTTNFIDYTNTAHELTKAQLEVLLHECVENGVSLYQQKWAYANSINNATGKDDDLLTQEFVFVMQDFSKEIVNE
;
A
#
# COMPACT_ATOMS: atom_id res chain seq x y z
N MET A 1 15.01 5.96 -7.34
CA MET A 1 15.62 4.69 -6.91
C MET A 1 16.31 4.05 -8.10
N ALA A 2 17.46 3.42 -7.92
CA ALA A 2 18.17 2.76 -9.02
C ALA A 2 18.42 1.28 -8.69
N ILE A 3 18.45 0.46 -9.72
CA ILE A 3 18.75 -0.97 -9.63
C ILE A 3 20.22 -1.20 -9.89
N TYR A 4 20.85 -1.96 -9.04
CA TYR A 4 22.25 -2.34 -9.11
C TYR A 4 22.39 -3.86 -9.09
N SER A 5 23.48 -4.35 -9.68
CA SER A 5 23.89 -5.74 -9.53
C SER A 5 25.30 -5.83 -8.96
N TYR A 6 25.58 -6.91 -8.26
CA TYR A 6 26.93 -7.30 -7.85
C TYR A 6 27.09 -8.81 -7.92
N THR A 7 28.32 -9.27 -8.05
CA THR A 7 28.64 -10.70 -7.98
C THR A 7 29.19 -10.98 -6.58
N PRO A 8 28.48 -11.78 -5.74
CA PRO A 8 28.99 -12.13 -4.45
C PRO A 8 30.26 -12.97 -4.60
N LEU A 9 31.32 -12.58 -3.92
CA LEU A 9 32.54 -13.39 -3.86
C LEU A 9 32.29 -14.57 -2.93
N THR A 10 32.30 -15.77 -3.46
CA THR A 10 32.42 -17.01 -2.68
C THR A 10 33.91 -17.24 -2.42
N THR A 11 34.41 -16.78 -1.27
CA THR A 11 35.72 -17.24 -0.82
C THR A 11 35.55 -18.64 -0.26
N THR A 12 35.98 -19.62 -0.99
CA THR A 12 36.22 -20.99 -0.49
C THR A 12 37.49 -21.00 0.33
N GLY A 13 37.45 -20.35 1.48
CA GLY A 13 38.47 -20.51 2.53
C GLY A 13 37.96 -21.49 3.59
N PRO A 14 38.83 -22.08 4.42
CA PRO A 14 38.44 -23.04 5.46
C PRO A 14 37.51 -22.41 6.53
N TYR A 15 37.25 -21.12 6.47
CA TYR A 15 36.32 -20.37 7.33
C TYR A 15 35.42 -19.50 6.44
N GLY A 16 34.51 -20.10 5.71
CA GLY A 16 33.61 -19.39 4.79
C GLY A 16 33.18 -18.00 5.29
N THR A 17 33.75 -16.95 4.74
CA THR A 17 33.42 -15.57 5.11
C THR A 17 32.21 -15.14 4.29
N THR A 18 31.07 -15.01 4.93
CA THR A 18 29.88 -14.40 4.30
C THR A 18 30.03 -12.88 4.42
N TYR A 19 30.23 -12.21 3.30
CA TYR A 19 30.27 -10.73 3.31
C TYR A 19 28.85 -10.18 3.49
N THR A 20 28.64 -9.46 4.58
CA THR A 20 27.40 -8.72 4.82
C THR A 20 27.49 -7.37 4.16
N LEU A 21 26.47 -7.00 3.36
CA LEU A 21 26.36 -5.66 2.79
C LEU A 21 26.39 -4.62 3.90
N ARG A 22 27.26 -3.63 3.80
CA ARG A 22 27.25 -2.47 4.68
C ARG A 22 25.99 -1.66 4.38
N ARG A 23 25.22 -1.40 5.42
CA ARG A 23 24.01 -0.58 5.39
C ARG A 23 24.30 0.72 6.15
N ASN A 24 23.82 1.83 5.61
CA ASN A 24 23.77 3.11 6.32
C ASN A 24 22.31 3.37 6.69
N GLU A 25 22.03 4.04 7.79
CA GLU A 25 20.66 4.37 8.24
C GLU A 25 19.92 5.21 7.20
N ASP A 26 20.64 6.04 6.43
CA ASP A 26 20.09 6.90 5.40
C ASP A 26 19.87 6.21 4.05
N ILE A 27 20.27 4.94 3.90
CA ILE A 27 20.25 4.21 2.64
C ILE A 27 19.55 2.86 2.80
N LYS A 28 18.41 2.73 2.16
CA LYS A 28 17.70 1.46 2.12
C LYS A 28 18.18 0.62 0.94
N ILE A 29 18.77 -0.53 1.24
CA ILE A 29 19.15 -1.55 0.27
C ILE A 29 18.18 -2.73 0.39
N VAL A 30 17.47 -3.01 -0.69
CA VAL A 30 16.53 -4.13 -0.78
C VAL A 30 17.02 -5.14 -1.80
N GLU A 31 17.24 -6.39 -1.38
CA GLU A 31 17.57 -7.48 -2.29
C GLU A 31 16.34 -7.85 -3.11
N LEU A 32 16.47 -7.80 -4.44
CA LEU A 32 15.43 -8.12 -5.40
C LEU A 32 15.46 -9.59 -5.82
N GLY A 33 16.63 -10.22 -5.75
CA GLY A 33 16.82 -11.63 -6.09
C GLY A 33 18.14 -11.90 -6.81
N LYS A 34 18.28 -13.13 -7.28
CA LYS A 34 19.51 -13.63 -7.94
C LYS A 34 19.20 -14.12 -9.34
N ALA A 35 20.06 -13.76 -10.28
CA ALA A 35 20.04 -14.34 -11.60
C ALA A 35 21.47 -14.76 -12.00
N LYS A 36 21.67 -16.05 -12.25
CA LYS A 36 22.99 -16.67 -12.47
C LYS A 36 23.92 -16.39 -11.27
N THR A 37 25.02 -15.67 -11.52
CA THR A 37 26.02 -15.33 -10.49
C THR A 37 25.83 -13.95 -9.87
N LYS A 38 24.87 -13.17 -10.37
CA LYS A 38 24.62 -11.79 -9.90
C LYS A 38 23.48 -11.75 -8.89
N VAL A 39 23.64 -10.90 -7.87
CA VAL A 39 22.58 -10.47 -6.97
C VAL A 39 22.12 -9.09 -7.42
N TYR A 40 20.83 -8.89 -7.51
CA TYR A 40 20.20 -7.62 -7.85
C TYR A 40 19.63 -6.97 -6.62
N VAL A 41 19.91 -5.67 -6.45
CA VAL A 41 19.45 -4.87 -5.32
C VAL A 41 18.85 -3.56 -5.82
N SER A 42 17.88 -3.08 -5.09
CA SER A 42 17.36 -1.72 -5.21
C SER A 42 18.02 -0.85 -4.14
N ILE A 43 18.56 0.28 -4.52
CA ILE A 43 19.19 1.23 -3.61
C ILE A 43 18.39 2.54 -3.64
N GLN A 44 17.88 2.92 -2.46
CA GLN A 44 17.22 4.20 -2.22
C GLN A 44 18.19 5.09 -1.45
N GLY A 45 18.58 6.22 -2.04
CA GLY A 45 19.56 7.17 -1.49
C GLY A 45 20.47 7.69 -2.60
N THR A 46 21.20 8.77 -2.31
CA THR A 46 22.10 9.42 -3.26
C THR A 46 23.51 8.84 -3.23
N ASP A 47 23.96 8.36 -2.06
CA ASP A 47 25.33 7.90 -1.86
C ASP A 47 25.36 6.42 -1.52
N ILE A 48 25.88 5.61 -2.43
CA ILE A 48 26.07 4.18 -2.18
C ILE A 48 27.15 4.03 -1.10
N PRO A 49 26.88 3.36 0.06
CA PRO A 49 27.88 3.18 1.09
C PRO A 49 29.09 2.46 0.51
N GLU A 50 30.28 2.90 0.89
CA GLU A 50 31.52 2.23 0.55
C GLU A 50 31.45 0.77 1.03
N GLN A 51 31.47 -0.15 0.09
CA GLN A 51 31.39 -1.57 0.36
C GLN A 51 32.79 -2.15 0.58
N PRO A 52 32.91 -3.33 1.22
CA PRO A 52 34.17 -4.06 1.22
C PRO A 52 34.71 -4.17 -0.21
N GLU A 53 36.00 -4.04 -0.42
CA GLU A 53 36.72 -3.96 -1.72
C GLU A 53 36.28 -4.99 -2.78
N GLN A 54 35.52 -5.98 -2.37
CA GLN A 54 35.11 -7.12 -3.18
C GLN A 54 33.64 -7.03 -3.68
N ILE A 55 32.91 -5.98 -3.33
CA ILE A 55 31.51 -5.77 -3.78
C ILE A 55 31.49 -4.50 -4.66
N ASP A 56 31.50 -4.71 -5.95
CA ASP A 56 31.38 -3.64 -6.94
C ASP A 56 29.92 -3.55 -7.43
N PHE A 57 29.17 -2.56 -6.95
CA PHE A 57 27.83 -2.27 -7.40
C PHE A 57 27.86 -1.62 -8.76
N LYS A 58 27.25 -2.28 -9.73
CA LYS A 58 27.05 -1.73 -11.08
C LYS A 58 25.58 -1.43 -11.33
N LYS A 59 25.28 -0.21 -11.78
CA LYS A 59 23.92 0.11 -12.23
C LYS A 59 23.54 -0.88 -13.32
N ASP A 60 22.40 -1.55 -13.18
CA ASP A 60 21.99 -2.65 -14.04
C ASP A 60 20.47 -2.63 -14.28
N THR A 61 20.00 -3.52 -15.11
CA THR A 61 18.57 -3.74 -15.38
C THR A 61 18.23 -5.17 -14.96
N LEU A 62 17.09 -5.36 -14.33
CA LEU A 62 16.62 -6.69 -13.94
C LEU A 62 16.48 -7.59 -15.19
N PRO A 63 16.98 -8.82 -15.13
CA PRO A 63 16.68 -9.83 -16.15
C PRO A 63 15.16 -10.05 -16.27
N ALA A 64 14.67 -10.28 -17.48
CA ALA A 64 13.24 -10.43 -17.74
C ALA A 64 12.55 -11.48 -16.86
N THR A 65 13.22 -12.60 -16.59
CA THR A 65 12.71 -13.67 -15.72
C THR A 65 12.54 -13.19 -14.28
N LEU A 66 13.57 -12.54 -13.71
CA LEU A 66 13.53 -12.03 -12.34
C LEU A 66 12.51 -10.88 -12.22
N LEU A 67 12.42 -10.01 -13.22
CA LEU A 67 11.41 -8.95 -13.27
C LEU A 67 10.00 -9.55 -13.26
N ALA A 68 9.75 -10.61 -14.04
CA ALA A 68 8.44 -11.26 -14.07
C ALA A 68 8.08 -11.89 -12.70
N GLU A 69 9.02 -12.55 -12.05
CA GLU A 69 8.82 -13.12 -10.70
C GLU A 69 8.48 -12.03 -9.67
N ILE A 70 9.22 -10.92 -9.68
CA ILE A 70 8.96 -9.79 -8.78
C ILE A 70 7.58 -9.18 -9.05
N LYS A 71 7.23 -8.95 -10.32
CA LYS A 71 5.89 -8.44 -10.69
C LYS A 71 4.78 -9.34 -10.17
N GLN A 72 4.91 -10.66 -10.38
CA GLN A 72 3.93 -11.62 -9.90
C GLN A 72 3.79 -11.59 -8.38
N LYS A 73 4.90 -11.54 -7.65
CA LYS A 73 4.90 -11.43 -6.19
C LYS A 73 4.23 -10.13 -5.74
N ARG A 74 4.57 -9.00 -6.33
CA ARG A 74 3.98 -7.69 -5.97
C ARG A 74 2.49 -7.62 -6.27
N LEU A 75 2.02 -8.20 -7.38
CA LEU A 75 0.59 -8.28 -7.69
C LEU A 75 -0.16 -9.19 -6.71
N ALA A 76 0.46 -10.27 -6.23
CA ALA A 76 -0.12 -11.12 -5.19
C ALA A 76 -0.23 -10.38 -3.86
N GLU A 77 0.81 -9.67 -3.42
CA GLU A 77 0.80 -8.82 -2.22
C GLU A 77 -0.30 -7.73 -2.30
N LEU A 78 -0.42 -7.06 -3.46
CA LEU A 78 -1.47 -6.06 -3.70
C LEU A 78 -2.88 -6.68 -3.62
N THR A 79 -3.05 -7.89 -4.12
CA THR A 79 -4.33 -8.60 -4.09
C THR A 79 -4.70 -9.00 -2.66
N GLU A 80 -3.74 -9.48 -1.89
CA GLU A 80 -3.93 -9.82 -0.48
C GLU A 80 -4.36 -8.59 0.33
N LEU A 81 -3.64 -7.48 0.20
CA LEU A 81 -4.00 -6.22 0.86
C LEU A 81 -5.40 -5.72 0.47
N ALA A 82 -5.84 -5.97 -0.77
CA ALA A 82 -7.16 -5.52 -1.20
C ALA A 82 -8.31 -6.36 -0.60
N HIS A 83 -8.06 -7.58 -0.13
CA HIS A 83 -9.06 -8.33 0.64
C HIS A 83 -9.39 -7.62 1.95
N ASP A 84 -8.43 -6.89 2.53
CA ASP A 84 -8.61 -6.17 3.78
C ASP A 84 -9.58 -4.99 3.66
N PHE A 85 -9.88 -4.51 2.45
CA PHE A 85 -10.85 -3.42 2.26
C PHE A 85 -12.27 -3.81 2.69
N ASP A 86 -12.59 -5.10 2.60
CA ASP A 86 -13.89 -5.64 2.98
C ASP A 86 -13.87 -6.29 4.37
N ASP A 87 -12.68 -6.53 4.93
CA ASP A 87 -12.48 -7.20 6.21
C ASP A 87 -12.10 -6.20 7.32
N ARG A 88 -13.03 -5.98 8.24
CA ARG A 88 -12.86 -5.09 9.39
C ARG A 88 -11.77 -5.56 10.36
N VAL A 89 -11.50 -6.85 10.44
CA VAL A 89 -10.57 -7.43 11.44
C VAL A 89 -9.14 -7.03 11.16
N LEU A 90 -8.77 -6.95 9.88
CA LEU A 90 -7.41 -6.67 9.45
C LEU A 90 -7.17 -5.16 9.27
N ASN A 91 -8.20 -4.37 9.09
CA ASN A 91 -8.11 -2.94 8.80
C ASN A 91 -8.74 -2.07 9.89
N THR A 92 -8.12 -2.05 11.06
CA THR A 92 -8.59 -1.33 12.25
C THR A 92 -8.73 0.19 12.07
N ASN A 93 -8.12 0.76 11.03
CA ASN A 93 -8.12 2.19 10.73
C ASN A 93 -8.96 2.55 9.49
N MET A 94 -9.85 1.67 9.05
CA MET A 94 -10.67 1.90 7.87
C MET A 94 -11.87 2.80 8.21
N TYR A 95 -11.59 4.08 8.40
CA TYR A 95 -12.59 5.12 8.57
C TYR A 95 -12.41 6.24 7.54
N ILE A 96 -13.50 6.86 7.19
CA ILE A 96 -13.53 8.12 6.44
C ILE A 96 -13.83 9.27 7.40
N VAL A 97 -13.48 10.49 7.00
CA VAL A 97 -14.00 11.70 7.64
C VAL A 97 -15.18 12.16 6.81
N SER A 98 -16.40 12.05 7.37
CA SER A 98 -17.62 12.44 6.69
C SER A 98 -17.76 13.96 6.53
N SER A 99 -18.48 14.41 5.51
CA SER A 99 -18.93 15.78 5.36
C SER A 99 -19.79 16.25 6.54
N LEU A 100 -20.38 15.34 7.31
CA LEU A 100 -21.09 15.64 8.55
C LEU A 100 -20.16 15.96 9.74
N GLY A 101 -18.82 15.92 9.55
CA GLY A 101 -17.84 16.40 10.52
C GLY A 101 -17.34 15.35 11.52
N PHE A 102 -17.62 14.06 11.36
CA PHE A 102 -17.15 12.99 12.22
C PHE A 102 -16.62 11.79 11.44
N LYS A 103 -15.92 10.87 12.13
CA LYS A 103 -15.32 9.68 11.54
C LYS A 103 -16.33 8.55 11.46
N VAL A 104 -16.37 7.87 10.32
CA VAL A 104 -17.31 6.76 10.06
C VAL A 104 -16.54 5.53 9.60
N ASN A 105 -16.88 4.36 10.14
CA ASN A 105 -16.38 3.09 9.62
C ASN A 105 -16.88 2.89 8.18
N ALA A 106 -15.97 2.64 7.25
CA ALA A 106 -16.26 2.51 5.82
C ALA A 106 -16.14 1.07 5.29
N ASP A 107 -16.02 0.08 6.18
CA ASP A 107 -16.00 -1.34 5.82
C ASP A 107 -17.38 -1.84 5.34
N LEU A 108 -17.40 -2.98 4.66
CA LEU A 108 -18.61 -3.55 4.08
C LEU A 108 -19.71 -3.81 5.13
N ARG A 109 -19.33 -4.22 6.35
CA ARG A 109 -20.29 -4.45 7.43
C ARG A 109 -20.98 -3.15 7.84
N SER A 110 -20.22 -2.07 7.97
CA SER A 110 -20.74 -0.74 8.31
C SER A 110 -21.67 -0.20 7.23
N GLN A 111 -21.32 -0.40 5.94
CA GLN A 111 -22.20 -0.06 4.82
C GLN A 111 -23.53 -0.86 4.87
N ASN A 112 -23.48 -2.15 5.16
CA ASN A 112 -24.70 -2.98 5.28
C ASN A 112 -25.57 -2.54 6.47
N ASN A 113 -24.95 -2.17 7.60
CA ASN A 113 -25.68 -1.63 8.74
C ASN A 113 -26.37 -0.29 8.40
N LEU A 114 -25.68 0.61 7.68
CA LEU A 114 -26.27 1.87 7.20
C LEU A 114 -27.45 1.63 6.27
N ARG A 115 -27.35 0.68 5.32
CA ARG A 115 -28.47 0.31 4.44
C ARG A 115 -29.67 -0.17 5.25
N GLY A 116 -29.44 -1.06 6.22
CA GLY A 116 -30.51 -1.54 7.12
C GLY A 116 -31.17 -0.42 7.91
N LEU A 117 -30.41 0.53 8.46
CA LEU A 117 -30.95 1.69 9.16
C LEU A 117 -31.81 2.58 8.24
N ILE A 118 -31.32 2.86 7.04
CA ILE A 118 -32.04 3.67 6.02
C ILE A 118 -33.39 3.04 5.63
N GLU A 119 -33.44 1.70 5.54
CA GLU A 119 -34.68 0.98 5.19
C GLU A 119 -35.76 1.07 6.27
N ILE A 120 -35.37 1.08 7.56
CA ILE A 120 -36.31 0.98 8.68
C ILE A 120 -36.67 2.31 9.34
N ILE A 121 -35.87 3.37 9.14
CA ILE A 121 -36.00 4.62 9.90
C ILE A 121 -37.28 5.42 9.57
N GLY A 122 -37.77 5.34 8.33
CA GLY A 122 -38.89 6.18 7.84
C GLY A 122 -38.56 7.67 7.94
N ASP A 123 -39.50 8.45 8.50
CA ASP A 123 -39.36 9.92 8.69
C ASP A 123 -38.79 10.30 10.07
N ASN A 124 -38.35 9.33 10.86
CA ASN A 124 -37.81 9.55 12.19
C ASN A 124 -36.30 9.85 12.17
N THR A 125 -35.73 10.13 13.33
CA THR A 125 -34.29 10.13 13.58
C THR A 125 -33.87 8.85 14.30
N THR A 126 -32.58 8.51 14.21
CA THR A 126 -31.99 7.38 14.94
C THR A 126 -30.61 7.75 15.47
N ASN A 127 -30.21 7.09 16.55
CA ASN A 127 -28.85 7.22 17.06
C ASN A 127 -27.88 6.37 16.23
N PHE A 128 -26.92 7.03 15.63
CA PHE A 128 -25.80 6.43 14.93
C PHE A 128 -24.53 6.56 15.78
N ILE A 129 -23.79 5.48 15.93
CA ILE A 129 -22.51 5.47 16.66
C ILE A 129 -21.37 5.57 15.66
N ASP A 130 -20.57 6.62 15.79
CA ASP A 130 -19.42 6.88 14.93
C ASP A 130 -18.20 6.00 15.26
N TYR A 131 -17.10 6.16 14.49
CA TYR A 131 -15.85 5.44 14.70
C TYR A 131 -15.25 5.67 16.10
N THR A 132 -15.51 6.84 16.72
CA THR A 132 -14.98 7.20 18.03
C THR A 132 -15.91 6.80 19.20
N ASN A 133 -16.97 6.02 18.90
CA ASN A 133 -18.03 5.64 19.83
C ASN A 133 -18.87 6.82 20.36
N THR A 134 -18.96 7.89 19.58
CA THR A 134 -19.85 9.03 19.86
C THR A 134 -21.20 8.81 19.18
N ALA A 135 -22.30 9.09 19.91
CA ALA A 135 -23.65 8.99 19.38
C ALA A 135 -24.06 10.29 18.68
N HIS A 136 -24.63 10.15 17.47
CA HIS A 136 -25.18 11.23 16.66
C HIS A 136 -26.65 10.92 16.34
N GLU A 137 -27.54 11.83 16.58
CA GLU A 137 -28.93 11.69 16.16
C GLU A 137 -29.04 12.11 14.69
N LEU A 138 -29.32 11.15 13.79
CA LEU A 138 -29.31 11.36 12.35
C LEU A 138 -30.67 11.09 11.72
N THR A 139 -30.98 11.91 10.70
CA THR A 139 -32.10 11.69 9.79
C THR A 139 -31.75 10.68 8.72
N LYS A 140 -32.77 10.20 8.00
CA LYS A 140 -32.58 9.32 6.83
C LYS A 140 -31.65 9.93 5.79
N ALA A 141 -31.83 11.20 5.45
CA ALA A 141 -31.00 11.89 4.47
C ALA A 141 -29.52 11.95 4.89
N GLN A 142 -29.24 12.15 6.16
CA GLN A 142 -27.87 12.11 6.69
C GLN A 142 -27.25 10.71 6.66
N LEU A 143 -28.02 9.67 6.94
CA LEU A 143 -27.56 8.28 6.80
C LEU A 143 -27.28 7.93 5.33
N GLU A 144 -28.07 8.44 4.38
CA GLU A 144 -27.84 8.28 2.94
C GLU A 144 -26.54 8.96 2.50
N VAL A 145 -26.22 10.15 3.03
CA VAL A 145 -24.93 10.82 2.82
C VAL A 145 -23.79 9.93 3.31
N LEU A 146 -23.86 9.41 4.55
CA LEU A 146 -22.82 8.52 5.09
C LEU A 146 -22.60 7.29 4.23
N LEU A 147 -23.71 6.66 3.78
CA LEU A 147 -23.63 5.48 2.91
C LEU A 147 -22.96 5.80 1.57
N HIS A 148 -23.32 6.94 0.96
CA HIS A 148 -22.74 7.40 -0.30
C HIS A 148 -21.23 7.59 -0.16
N GLU A 149 -20.79 8.32 0.86
CA GLU A 149 -19.37 8.58 1.15
C GLU A 149 -18.59 7.29 1.41
N CYS A 150 -19.16 6.32 2.14
CA CYS A 150 -18.53 5.02 2.35
C CYS A 150 -18.36 4.24 1.04
N VAL A 151 -19.36 4.26 0.16
CA VAL A 151 -19.29 3.59 -1.16
C VAL A 151 -18.27 4.28 -2.06
N GLU A 152 -18.26 5.61 -2.10
CA GLU A 152 -17.32 6.40 -2.89
C GLU A 152 -15.86 6.15 -2.45
N ASN A 153 -15.62 6.09 -1.14
CA ASN A 153 -14.32 5.69 -0.59
C ASN A 153 -13.91 4.29 -1.07
N GLY A 154 -14.83 3.33 -1.08
CA GLY A 154 -14.58 1.98 -1.59
C GLY A 154 -14.16 2.01 -3.07
N VAL A 155 -14.85 2.77 -3.90
CA VAL A 155 -14.49 2.97 -5.32
C VAL A 155 -13.09 3.56 -5.45
N SER A 156 -12.77 4.58 -4.64
CA SER A 156 -11.43 5.20 -4.61
C SER A 156 -10.32 4.21 -4.26
N LEU A 157 -10.52 3.35 -3.25
CA LEU A 157 -9.55 2.32 -2.87
C LEU A 157 -9.29 1.34 -4.01
N TYR A 158 -10.33 0.89 -4.73
CA TYR A 158 -10.15 0.03 -5.90
C TYR A 158 -9.44 0.74 -7.06
N GLN A 159 -9.70 2.03 -7.28
CA GLN A 159 -8.97 2.82 -8.27
C GLN A 159 -7.48 2.92 -7.92
N GLN A 160 -7.13 3.14 -6.65
CA GLN A 160 -5.74 3.13 -6.16
C GLN A 160 -5.09 1.76 -6.39
N LYS A 161 -5.80 0.66 -6.09
CA LYS A 161 -5.32 -0.70 -6.39
C LYS A 161 -5.02 -0.89 -7.87
N TRP A 162 -5.92 -0.48 -8.75
CA TRP A 162 -5.73 -0.61 -10.20
C TRP A 162 -4.57 0.25 -10.71
N ALA A 163 -4.38 1.44 -10.15
CA ALA A 163 -3.22 2.29 -10.48
C ALA A 163 -1.90 1.59 -10.11
N TYR A 164 -1.81 0.99 -8.92
CA TYR A 164 -0.66 0.19 -8.51
C TYR A 164 -0.45 -1.02 -9.44
N ALA A 165 -1.49 -1.78 -9.74
CA ALA A 165 -1.39 -2.93 -10.63
C ALA A 165 -0.89 -2.55 -12.02
N ASN A 166 -1.41 -1.48 -12.60
CA ASN A 166 -0.97 -0.98 -13.90
C ASN A 166 0.49 -0.54 -13.87
N SER A 167 0.91 0.14 -12.82
CA SER A 167 2.30 0.58 -12.67
C SER A 167 3.27 -0.59 -12.52
N ILE A 168 2.91 -1.62 -11.73
CA ILE A 168 3.70 -2.87 -11.62
C ILE A 168 3.81 -3.55 -12.98
N ASN A 169 2.71 -3.67 -13.72
CA ASN A 169 2.71 -4.32 -15.05
C ASN A 169 3.59 -3.57 -16.05
N ASN A 170 3.65 -2.24 -15.97
CA ASN A 170 4.43 -1.40 -16.86
C ASN A 170 5.90 -1.21 -16.41
N ALA A 171 6.28 -1.72 -15.23
CA ALA A 171 7.65 -1.61 -14.73
C ALA A 171 8.66 -2.23 -15.71
N THR A 172 9.76 -1.53 -15.93
CA THR A 172 10.80 -1.89 -16.92
C THR A 172 12.00 -2.61 -16.31
N GLY A 173 12.09 -2.63 -14.98
CA GLY A 173 13.21 -3.24 -14.25
C GLY A 173 14.47 -2.37 -14.22
N LYS A 174 14.36 -1.06 -14.44
CA LYS A 174 15.48 -0.12 -14.35
C LYS A 174 15.42 0.74 -13.09
N ASP A 175 14.49 1.66 -13.01
CA ASP A 175 14.38 2.65 -11.94
C ASP A 175 12.92 2.66 -11.40
N ASP A 176 12.36 1.47 -11.17
CA ASP A 176 10.95 1.31 -10.84
C ASP A 176 10.75 1.24 -9.31
N ASP A 177 10.27 2.32 -8.71
CA ASP A 177 10.05 2.41 -7.26
C ASP A 177 9.04 1.38 -6.75
N LEU A 178 8.04 1.08 -7.56
CA LEU A 178 6.94 0.17 -7.21
C LEU A 178 7.35 -1.29 -7.03
N LEU A 179 8.55 -1.69 -7.49
CA LEU A 179 9.05 -3.04 -7.25
C LEU A 179 9.44 -3.29 -5.79
N THR A 180 9.64 -2.22 -5.00
CA THR A 180 10.07 -2.31 -3.60
C THR A 180 9.34 -1.38 -2.64
N GLN A 181 8.51 -0.46 -3.17
CA GLN A 181 7.76 0.49 -2.37
C GLN A 181 6.61 -0.21 -1.63
N GLU A 182 6.33 0.23 -0.41
CA GLU A 182 5.15 -0.19 0.34
C GLU A 182 3.88 0.35 -0.31
N PHE A 183 2.82 -0.47 -0.36
CA PHE A 183 1.52 0.00 -0.83
C PHE A 183 0.83 0.81 0.26
N VAL A 184 0.49 2.04 -0.07
CA VAL A 184 -0.22 2.94 0.84
C VAL A 184 -1.56 3.30 0.21
N PHE A 185 -2.65 2.94 0.91
CA PHE A 185 -4.01 3.29 0.51
C PHE A 185 -4.51 4.47 1.34
N VAL A 186 -5.04 5.47 0.66
CA VAL A 186 -5.51 6.72 1.29
C VAL A 186 -7.04 6.68 1.38
N MET A 187 -7.54 6.80 2.61
CA MET A 187 -8.97 6.97 2.90
C MET A 187 -9.42 8.40 2.60
N GLN A 188 -10.64 8.56 2.15
CA GLN A 188 -11.16 9.87 1.78
C GLN A 188 -11.54 10.73 2.99
N ASP A 189 -11.41 12.04 2.83
CA ASP A 189 -11.79 13.06 3.80
C ASP A 189 -12.76 14.03 3.12
N PHE A 190 -14.05 13.81 3.31
CA PHE A 190 -15.14 14.59 2.73
C PHE A 190 -15.41 15.90 3.48
N SER A 191 -14.80 16.12 4.66
CA SER A 191 -14.97 17.36 5.41
C SER A 191 -14.41 18.58 4.68
N LYS A 192 -13.52 18.38 3.69
CA LYS A 192 -12.87 19.45 2.92
C LYS A 192 -13.68 19.94 1.73
N GLU A 193 -14.73 19.23 1.33
CA GLU A 193 -15.54 19.60 0.17
C GLU A 193 -16.53 20.75 0.45
N ILE A 194 -16.79 21.04 1.72
CA ILE A 194 -17.76 22.08 2.15
C ILE A 194 -17.21 23.51 1.99
N VAL A 195 -15.94 23.72 1.64
CA VAL A 195 -15.30 25.06 1.65
C VAL A 195 -15.40 25.82 0.32
N ASN A 196 -16.08 25.28 -0.70
CA ASN A 196 -16.10 25.86 -2.06
C ASN A 196 -17.50 26.25 -2.57
N GLU A 197 -18.42 26.70 -1.70
CA GLU A 197 -19.63 27.41 -2.11
C GLU A 197 -19.66 28.86 -1.59
#